data_830b4c19863717c3f7171233f1ca8858
#
_entry.id   830b4c19863717c3f7171233f1ca8858
#
_cell.length_a   1.000
_cell.length_b   1.000
_cell.length_c   1.000
_cell.angle_alpha   90.00
_cell.angle_beta   90.00
_cell.angle_gamma   90.00
#
_symmetry.space_group_name_H-M   'P 1'
#
loop_
_entity.id
_entity.type
_entity.pdbx_description
1 polymer ?
#
loop_
_entity_poly.entity_id
_entity_poly.type
_entity_poly.pdbx_seq_one_letter_code
_entity_poly.pdbx_strand_id
1 'polypeptide(L)'
;MLLLELHFQHYGRLLVAQISTLVNTSRLGAHLPLLELLPDQNPYTWVRNGEGLVGWGIYASTTVKGPNRFEDARNWWHKHLDSFEINNEVHGPGTGPVLFASFAFDENEESELVIPEVIVGTRNQSTWITWFGKSNQPKLIERAVANSIPKIKWRESDIDTWKAKVLTAVSEIQEDYLDKVVLAREITADSESEIDVRSVLRNLAREYPGTWVYSNNGLIGATPELLIRLNNSMVVSRVLAGTISKTGDDDKDLALAASLARSSKDLEEHEYAVRSVAEALAPFCSSTNVPDAPFVLHLSNVMHLATDVTGAIKNTHKVVDIFALISKLHPSAAVCGTPTSKAAELIKRIEGINRRRYAGPIGWIDAKGDGELGIALRCGYINGKEVHAFAGCGIVAGSDANREVAESQAKFLPIINALR
;
A
#
# COMPACT_ATOMS: atom_id res chain seq x y z
N MET A 1 -27.01 10.81 76.13
CA MET A 1 -26.46 11.94 75.44
C MET A 1 -25.26 11.43 74.64
N LEU A 2 -25.48 10.93 73.45
CA LEU A 2 -24.47 10.46 72.50
C LEU A 2 -24.95 10.86 71.09
N LEU A 3 -24.21 11.80 70.48
CA LEU A 3 -24.41 12.24 69.12
C LEU A 3 -23.88 11.15 68.18
N LEU A 4 -24.74 10.70 67.26
CA LEU A 4 -24.39 9.90 66.10
C LEU A 4 -24.11 10.86 64.95
N GLU A 5 -22.85 10.98 64.54
CA GLU A 5 -22.45 11.63 63.27
C GLU A 5 -22.65 10.61 62.14
N LEU A 6 -23.58 10.93 61.23
CA LEU A 6 -23.75 10.25 59.96
C LEU A 6 -22.83 10.89 58.92
N HIS A 7 -21.73 10.16 58.56
CA HIS A 7 -20.91 10.51 57.43
C HIS A 7 -21.63 10.07 56.11
N PHE A 8 -22.16 11.02 55.38
CA PHE A 8 -22.51 10.82 53.98
C PHE A 8 -21.28 11.00 53.12
N GLN A 9 -20.65 9.91 52.67
CA GLN A 9 -19.69 9.94 51.56
C GLN A 9 -20.46 10.04 50.23
N HIS A 10 -20.53 11.25 49.68
CA HIS A 10 -20.90 11.48 48.29
C HIS A 10 -19.74 11.07 47.38
N TYR A 11 -19.81 9.88 46.79
CA TYR A 11 -19.00 9.57 45.59
C TYR A 11 -19.61 10.29 44.40
N GLY A 12 -19.19 11.53 44.18
CA GLY A 12 -19.41 12.24 42.93
C GLY A 12 -18.54 11.61 41.83
N ARG A 13 -19.09 10.67 41.05
CA ARG A 13 -18.53 10.38 39.74
C ARG A 13 -18.69 11.65 38.90
N LEU A 14 -17.61 12.37 38.70
CA LEU A 14 -17.48 13.32 37.61
C LEU A 14 -17.68 12.55 36.32
N LEU A 15 -18.88 12.62 35.75
CA LEU A 15 -19.14 12.32 34.36
C LEU A 15 -18.37 13.35 33.54
N VAL A 16 -17.11 13.04 33.17
CA VAL A 16 -16.43 13.77 32.13
C VAL A 16 -17.24 13.47 30.86
N ALA A 17 -18.00 14.46 30.41
CA ALA A 17 -18.70 14.36 29.15
C ALA A 17 -17.62 14.11 28.08
N GLN A 18 -17.60 12.91 27.55
CA GLN A 18 -16.73 12.56 26.46
C GLN A 18 -17.20 13.39 25.27
N ILE A 19 -16.42 14.39 24.88
CA ILE A 19 -16.74 15.25 23.74
C ILE A 19 -16.59 14.37 22.51
N SER A 20 -17.72 13.90 21.95
CA SER A 20 -17.71 13.16 20.69
C SER A 20 -17.52 14.10 19.52
N THR A 21 -16.74 13.69 18.54
CA THR A 21 -16.60 14.40 17.26
C THR A 21 -17.60 13.86 16.26
N LEU A 22 -18.46 14.73 15.73
CA LEU A 22 -19.40 14.36 14.69
C LEU A 22 -18.64 14.10 13.37
N VAL A 23 -18.93 12.95 12.75
CA VAL A 23 -18.43 12.59 11.43
C VAL A 23 -19.61 12.38 10.49
N ASN A 24 -19.67 13.21 9.46
CA ASN A 24 -20.78 13.19 8.51
C ASN A 24 -20.35 12.56 7.19
N THR A 25 -21.24 11.78 6.58
CA THR A 25 -21.03 11.24 5.22
C THR A 25 -22.31 11.42 4.43
N SER A 26 -22.22 12.10 3.30
CA SER A 26 -23.33 12.34 2.39
C SER A 26 -23.03 11.91 0.97
N ARG A 27 -24.05 11.51 0.23
CA ARG A 27 -23.96 11.20 -1.18
C ARG A 27 -23.82 12.47 -2.01
N LEU A 28 -22.95 12.44 -3.02
CA LEU A 28 -22.84 13.50 -4.03
C LEU A 28 -23.62 13.12 -5.29
N GLY A 29 -24.30 14.10 -5.89
CA GLY A 29 -25.18 13.87 -7.04
C GLY A 29 -24.46 13.71 -8.40
N ALA A 30 -23.13 13.86 -8.43
CA ALA A 30 -22.32 13.78 -9.65
C ALA A 30 -21.12 12.86 -9.47
N HIS A 31 -20.72 12.20 -10.56
CA HIS A 31 -19.41 11.55 -10.63
C HIS A 31 -18.34 12.63 -10.74
N LEU A 32 -17.36 12.62 -9.83
CA LEU A 32 -16.29 13.61 -9.80
C LEU A 32 -14.95 12.95 -10.07
N PRO A 33 -14.07 13.60 -10.84
CA PRO A 33 -12.72 13.13 -11.07
C PRO A 33 -11.87 13.29 -9.81
N LEU A 34 -11.74 12.23 -9.01
CA LEU A 34 -11.15 12.27 -7.67
C LEU A 34 -9.81 13.01 -7.59
N LEU A 35 -8.91 12.77 -8.55
CA LEU A 35 -7.57 13.39 -8.55
C LEU A 35 -7.60 14.90 -8.85
N GLU A 36 -8.68 15.42 -9.44
CA GLU A 36 -8.86 16.85 -9.70
C GLU A 36 -9.29 17.64 -8.46
N LEU A 37 -9.73 16.93 -7.42
CA LEU A 37 -10.16 17.55 -6.17
C LEU A 37 -9.02 17.81 -5.20
N LEU A 38 -7.84 17.22 -5.45
CA LEU A 38 -6.72 17.21 -4.52
C LEU A 38 -6.13 18.62 -4.31
N PRO A 39 -5.80 19.00 -3.06
CA PRO A 39 -4.99 20.17 -2.78
C PRO A 39 -3.53 19.94 -3.18
N ASP A 40 -2.75 21.01 -3.20
CA ASP A 40 -1.31 21.00 -3.51
C ASP A 40 -0.46 20.39 -2.40
N GLN A 41 -0.96 20.34 -1.16
CA GLN A 41 -0.23 19.83 0.00
C GLN A 41 -0.88 18.56 0.54
N ASN A 42 -0.02 17.57 0.81
CA ASN A 42 -0.35 16.33 1.52
C ASN A 42 -1.63 15.61 1.02
N PRO A 43 -1.75 15.34 -0.29
CA PRO A 43 -2.88 14.55 -0.77
C PRO A 43 -2.72 13.08 -0.34
N TYR A 44 -3.81 12.49 0.17
CA TYR A 44 -3.91 11.05 0.43
C TYR A 44 -4.74 10.43 -0.68
N THR A 45 -4.24 9.40 -1.33
CA THR A 45 -4.94 8.78 -2.46
C THR A 45 -4.83 7.26 -2.44
N TRP A 46 -5.91 6.63 -2.86
CA TRP A 46 -5.98 5.21 -3.22
C TRP A 46 -7.01 5.07 -4.33
N VAL A 47 -6.57 5.19 -5.58
CA VAL A 47 -7.46 5.29 -6.75
C VAL A 47 -7.02 4.32 -7.83
N ARG A 48 -7.98 3.61 -8.44
CA ARG A 48 -7.78 2.71 -9.57
C ARG A 48 -8.92 2.87 -10.57
N ASN A 49 -8.62 3.07 -11.84
CA ASN A 49 -9.62 3.28 -12.91
C ASN A 49 -10.64 4.39 -12.59
N GLY A 50 -10.19 5.47 -11.93
CA GLY A 50 -11.05 6.59 -11.51
C GLY A 50 -11.91 6.33 -10.27
N GLU A 51 -11.92 5.13 -9.72
CA GLU A 51 -12.62 4.77 -8.50
C GLU A 51 -11.65 4.61 -7.31
N GLY A 52 -12.15 4.82 -6.10
CA GLY A 52 -11.38 4.71 -4.87
C GLY A 52 -11.63 5.85 -3.91
N LEU A 53 -10.60 6.25 -3.17
CA LEU A 53 -10.65 7.28 -2.15
C LEU A 53 -9.56 8.32 -2.34
N VAL A 54 -9.90 9.58 -2.10
CA VAL A 54 -8.95 10.67 -1.90
C VAL A 54 -9.27 11.39 -0.60
N GLY A 55 -8.24 11.92 0.07
CA GLY A 55 -8.41 12.68 1.31
C GLY A 55 -7.40 13.80 1.42
N TRP A 56 -7.72 14.81 2.25
CA TRP A 56 -6.85 15.94 2.55
C TRP A 56 -7.19 16.56 3.90
N GLY A 57 -6.30 17.44 4.36
CA GLY A 57 -6.30 17.90 5.74
C GLY A 57 -5.86 16.77 6.68
N ILE A 58 -5.62 17.12 7.94
CA ILE A 58 -5.23 16.15 8.96
C ILE A 58 -6.13 16.36 10.18
N TYR A 59 -7.14 15.49 10.35
CA TYR A 59 -7.91 15.46 11.58
C TYR A 59 -7.04 14.89 12.73
N ALA A 60 -6.37 13.78 12.48
CA ALA A 60 -5.40 13.19 13.39
C ALA A 60 -4.34 12.40 12.63
N SER A 61 -3.13 12.35 13.16
CA SER A 61 -2.04 11.54 12.61
C SER A 61 -1.14 11.01 13.73
N THR A 62 -0.47 9.92 13.44
CA THR A 62 0.58 9.36 14.31
C THR A 62 1.55 8.53 13.50
N THR A 63 2.72 8.27 14.07
CA THR A 63 3.64 7.25 13.58
C THR A 63 3.67 6.06 14.55
N VAL A 64 3.86 4.86 14.00
CA VAL A 64 4.06 3.63 14.76
C VAL A 64 5.27 2.87 14.23
N LYS A 65 5.98 2.16 15.14
CA LYS A 65 7.13 1.31 14.81
C LYS A 65 7.28 0.18 15.81
N GLY A 66 8.17 -0.74 15.54
CA GLY A 66 8.44 -1.91 16.38
C GLY A 66 7.63 -3.14 15.97
N PRO A 67 7.84 -4.25 16.66
CA PRO A 67 7.20 -5.53 16.34
C PRO A 67 5.68 -5.49 16.49
N ASN A 68 5.15 -4.60 17.35
CA ASN A 68 3.71 -4.46 17.61
C ASN A 68 3.04 -3.35 16.76
N ARG A 69 3.74 -2.76 15.77
CA ARG A 69 3.25 -1.60 15.01
C ARG A 69 1.85 -1.74 14.41
N PHE A 70 1.45 -2.95 14.03
CA PHE A 70 0.10 -3.21 13.50
C PHE A 70 -0.96 -3.21 14.60
N GLU A 71 -0.65 -3.74 15.77
CA GLU A 71 -1.53 -3.69 16.95
C GLU A 71 -1.64 -2.27 17.51
N ASP A 72 -0.53 -1.54 17.58
CA ASP A 72 -0.49 -0.13 17.99
C ASP A 72 -1.32 0.74 17.05
N ALA A 73 -1.22 0.51 15.73
CA ALA A 73 -2.04 1.16 14.73
C ALA A 73 -3.53 0.87 14.92
N ARG A 74 -3.87 -0.41 15.16
CA ARG A 74 -5.24 -0.83 15.47
C ARG A 74 -5.79 -0.12 16.70
N ASN A 75 -5.04 -0.13 17.80
CA ASN A 75 -5.44 0.48 19.06
C ASN A 75 -5.63 1.99 18.93
N TRP A 76 -4.73 2.66 18.19
CA TRP A 76 -4.84 4.07 17.90
C TRP A 76 -6.09 4.40 17.06
N TRP A 77 -6.39 3.60 16.03
CA TRP A 77 -7.56 3.75 15.20
C TRP A 77 -8.85 3.56 15.99
N HIS A 78 -8.97 2.45 16.75
CA HIS A 78 -10.15 2.18 17.57
C HIS A 78 -10.40 3.26 18.62
N LYS A 79 -9.36 3.79 19.26
CA LYS A 79 -9.47 4.92 20.19
C LYS A 79 -10.14 6.14 19.55
N HIS A 80 -9.85 6.43 18.28
CA HIS A 80 -10.50 7.52 17.57
C HIS A 80 -11.94 7.15 17.21
N LEU A 81 -12.20 5.93 16.75
CA LEU A 81 -13.56 5.47 16.44
C LEU A 81 -14.48 5.56 17.65
N ASP A 82 -14.01 5.21 18.83
CA ASP A 82 -14.77 5.32 20.09
C ASP A 82 -15.17 6.75 20.45
N SER A 83 -14.44 7.75 19.89
CA SER A 83 -14.73 9.18 20.10
C SER A 83 -15.61 9.79 19.01
N PHE A 84 -16.00 9.02 17.97
CA PHE A 84 -16.79 9.53 16.86
C PHE A 84 -18.29 9.27 17.04
N GLU A 85 -19.07 10.29 16.73
CA GLU A 85 -20.51 10.16 16.46
C GLU A 85 -20.69 10.15 14.94
N ILE A 86 -20.93 8.95 14.38
CA ILE A 86 -20.91 8.74 12.93
C ILE A 86 -22.32 8.85 12.36
N ASN A 87 -22.54 9.87 11.54
CA ASN A 87 -23.74 10.05 10.73
C ASN A 87 -23.39 9.72 9.25
N ASN A 88 -23.74 8.51 8.81
CA ASN A 88 -23.38 8.00 7.49
C ASN A 88 -24.63 7.61 6.69
N GLU A 89 -24.96 8.40 5.68
CA GLU A 89 -26.10 8.18 4.76
C GLU A 89 -25.72 7.24 3.58
N VAL A 90 -24.44 6.88 3.45
CA VAL A 90 -23.93 6.05 2.35
C VAL A 90 -23.39 4.74 2.90
N HIS A 91 -23.86 3.63 2.35
CA HIS A 91 -23.41 2.31 2.79
C HIS A 91 -22.42 1.70 1.80
N GLY A 92 -21.38 1.07 2.32
CA GLY A 92 -20.36 0.37 1.54
C GLY A 92 -18.95 0.58 2.08
N PRO A 93 -17.98 -0.14 1.55
CA PRO A 93 -16.58 -0.01 1.97
C PRO A 93 -16.01 1.38 1.67
N GLY A 94 -15.27 1.95 2.64
CA GLY A 94 -14.65 3.27 2.54
C GLY A 94 -15.61 4.43 2.74
N THR A 95 -16.85 4.20 3.22
CA THR A 95 -17.79 5.26 3.64
C THR A 95 -17.67 5.50 5.13
N GLY A 96 -17.86 6.76 5.57
CA GLY A 96 -17.60 7.16 6.95
C GLY A 96 -16.14 7.55 7.18
N PRO A 97 -15.68 7.58 8.43
CA PRO A 97 -14.28 7.86 8.74
C PRO A 97 -13.37 6.77 8.18
N VAL A 98 -12.24 7.18 7.62
CA VAL A 98 -11.25 6.31 7.01
C VAL A 98 -9.86 6.67 7.53
N LEU A 99 -9.08 5.65 7.86
CA LEU A 99 -7.67 5.72 8.13
C LEU A 99 -6.90 5.44 6.84
N PHE A 100 -6.06 6.38 6.39
CA PHE A 100 -5.00 6.11 5.42
C PHE A 100 -3.76 5.64 6.17
N ALA A 101 -3.28 4.46 5.84
CA ALA A 101 -2.13 3.82 6.48
C ALA A 101 -1.03 3.52 5.47
N SER A 102 0.21 3.74 5.89
CA SER A 102 1.41 3.38 5.11
C SER A 102 2.47 2.84 6.06
N PHE A 103 2.62 1.52 6.08
CA PHE A 103 3.54 0.84 6.98
C PHE A 103 4.94 0.74 6.37
N ALA A 104 5.95 0.80 7.24
CA ALA A 104 7.33 0.57 6.83
C ALA A 104 7.58 -0.91 6.53
N PHE A 105 8.56 -1.18 5.63
CA PHE A 105 9.02 -2.52 5.36
C PHE A 105 9.68 -3.16 6.60
N ASP A 106 10.64 -2.44 7.19
CA ASP A 106 11.30 -2.86 8.44
C ASP A 106 10.50 -2.36 9.65
N GLU A 107 10.37 -3.18 10.66
CA GLU A 107 9.65 -2.84 11.89
C GLU A 107 10.32 -1.71 12.70
N ASN A 108 11.63 -1.49 12.52
CA ASN A 108 12.37 -0.43 13.20
C ASN A 108 12.18 0.95 12.56
N GLU A 109 11.55 1.01 11.39
CA GLU A 109 11.26 2.25 10.67
C GLU A 109 9.83 2.74 10.96
N GLU A 110 9.62 4.05 10.77
CA GLU A 110 8.34 4.68 11.05
C GLU A 110 7.29 4.38 9.97
N SER A 111 6.12 3.99 10.44
CA SER A 111 4.90 3.81 9.66
C SER A 111 3.97 4.98 9.91
N GLU A 112 3.27 5.46 8.88
CA GLU A 112 2.43 6.66 8.90
C GLU A 112 0.95 6.29 8.94
N LEU A 113 0.22 6.89 9.86
CA LEU A 113 -1.23 6.75 10.03
C LEU A 113 -1.88 8.13 10.00
N VAL A 114 -2.88 8.32 9.15
CA VAL A 114 -3.56 9.60 9.01
C VAL A 114 -5.07 9.42 8.85
N ILE A 115 -5.83 10.18 9.61
CA ILE A 115 -7.26 10.38 9.43
C ILE A 115 -7.41 11.77 8.75
N PRO A 116 -7.77 11.84 7.46
CA PRO A 116 -7.98 13.14 6.80
C PRO A 116 -9.20 13.88 7.35
N GLU A 117 -9.19 15.22 7.27
CA GLU A 117 -10.36 16.03 7.62
C GLU A 117 -11.51 15.90 6.63
N VAL A 118 -11.16 15.69 5.36
CA VAL A 118 -12.13 15.51 4.26
C VAL A 118 -11.71 14.28 3.45
N ILE A 119 -12.68 13.41 3.16
CA ILE A 119 -12.50 12.23 2.34
C ILE A 119 -13.57 12.25 1.25
N VAL A 120 -13.18 12.03 0.00
CA VAL A 120 -14.11 11.83 -1.11
C VAL A 120 -13.87 10.46 -1.72
N GLY A 121 -14.92 9.71 -1.92
CA GLY A 121 -14.85 8.39 -2.52
C GLY A 121 -15.79 8.24 -3.71
N THR A 122 -15.39 7.38 -4.64
CA THR A 122 -16.22 6.97 -5.78
C THR A 122 -16.12 5.47 -5.98
N ARG A 123 -17.27 4.80 -6.11
CA ARG A 123 -17.38 3.37 -6.42
C ARG A 123 -18.70 3.08 -7.11
N ASN A 124 -18.66 2.28 -8.20
CA ASN A 124 -19.86 1.88 -8.94
C ASN A 124 -20.76 3.09 -9.28
N GLN A 125 -20.19 4.18 -9.80
CA GLN A 125 -20.87 5.43 -10.15
C GLN A 125 -21.49 6.19 -8.96
N SER A 126 -21.32 5.73 -7.73
CA SER A 126 -21.73 6.44 -6.54
C SER A 126 -20.56 7.22 -5.94
N THR A 127 -20.73 8.52 -5.76
CA THR A 127 -19.73 9.40 -5.13
C THR A 127 -20.25 9.90 -3.80
N TRP A 128 -19.36 9.99 -2.80
CA TRP A 128 -19.70 10.49 -1.47
C TRP A 128 -18.57 11.36 -0.92
N ILE A 129 -18.92 12.16 0.09
CA ILE A 129 -17.98 12.95 0.87
C ILE A 129 -18.15 12.64 2.35
N THR A 130 -17.05 12.52 3.07
CA THR A 130 -16.99 12.43 4.54
C THR A 130 -16.22 13.62 5.09
N TRP A 131 -16.71 14.24 6.16
CA TRP A 131 -16.03 15.37 6.83
C TRP A 131 -16.27 15.33 8.34
N PHE A 132 -15.37 15.99 9.08
CA PHE A 132 -15.37 16.00 10.54
C PHE A 132 -15.88 17.34 11.08
N GLY A 133 -16.61 17.29 12.20
CA GLY A 133 -17.14 18.43 12.91
C GLY A 133 -18.57 18.82 12.53
N LYS A 134 -19.08 19.88 13.17
CA LYS A 134 -20.47 20.39 13.00
C LYS A 134 -20.60 21.37 11.82
N SER A 135 -19.54 21.60 11.07
CA SER A 135 -19.57 22.49 9.91
C SER A 135 -20.47 21.94 8.79
N ASN A 136 -20.96 22.84 7.95
CA ASN A 136 -21.62 22.44 6.72
C ASN A 136 -20.69 21.61 5.84
N GLN A 137 -21.29 20.77 4.98
CA GLN A 137 -20.54 20.00 3.99
C GLN A 137 -19.53 20.88 3.24
N PRO A 138 -18.24 20.49 3.19
CA PRO A 138 -17.24 21.23 2.45
C PRO A 138 -17.59 21.36 0.97
N LYS A 139 -17.39 22.55 0.42
CA LYS A 139 -17.56 22.77 -1.02
C LYS A 139 -16.40 22.16 -1.78
N LEU A 140 -16.70 21.21 -2.63
CA LEU A 140 -15.72 20.61 -3.53
C LEU A 140 -15.46 21.55 -4.72
N ILE A 141 -14.20 21.75 -5.03
CA ILE A 141 -13.76 22.59 -6.14
C ILE A 141 -12.70 21.80 -6.90
N GLU A 142 -12.89 21.66 -8.21
CA GLU A 142 -11.82 21.16 -9.08
C GLU A 142 -10.67 22.17 -9.07
N ARG A 143 -9.48 21.68 -8.83
CA ARG A 143 -8.29 22.53 -8.64
C ARG A 143 -7.41 22.47 -9.86
N ALA A 144 -7.04 23.64 -10.36
CA ALA A 144 -6.03 23.71 -11.41
C ALA A 144 -4.70 23.09 -10.90
N VAL A 145 -4.10 22.29 -11.73
CA VAL A 145 -2.81 21.65 -11.47
C VAL A 145 -1.83 22.13 -12.53
N ALA A 146 -0.57 22.30 -12.16
CA ALA A 146 0.48 22.64 -13.13
C ALA A 146 0.50 21.60 -14.26
N ASN A 147 0.51 22.10 -15.50
CA ASN A 147 0.50 21.22 -16.68
C ASN A 147 1.89 20.67 -17.04
N SER A 148 2.94 21.12 -16.34
CA SER A 148 4.32 20.71 -16.58
C SER A 148 5.02 20.33 -15.28
N ILE A 149 5.74 19.24 -15.32
CA ILE A 149 6.66 18.84 -14.25
C ILE A 149 7.98 19.57 -14.51
N PRO A 150 8.65 20.10 -13.47
CA PRO A 150 9.98 20.69 -13.61
C PRO A 150 10.97 19.69 -14.16
N LYS A 151 12.05 20.18 -14.79
CA LYS A 151 13.10 19.30 -15.29
C LYS A 151 13.77 18.53 -14.14
N ILE A 152 13.82 17.23 -14.29
CA ILE A 152 14.36 16.27 -13.32
C ILE A 152 15.75 15.79 -13.78
N LYS A 153 16.72 15.87 -12.90
CA LYS A 153 18.07 15.36 -13.14
C LYS A 153 18.30 14.13 -12.28
N TRP A 154 18.22 12.96 -12.92
CA TRP A 154 18.51 11.68 -12.27
C TRP A 154 20.01 11.52 -12.02
N ARG A 155 20.36 10.92 -10.88
CA ARG A 155 21.71 10.50 -10.53
C ARG A 155 21.88 9.03 -10.91
N GLU A 156 23.04 8.69 -11.47
CA GLU A 156 23.37 7.31 -11.78
C GLU A 156 23.46 6.48 -10.48
N SER A 157 22.91 5.28 -10.50
CA SER A 157 23.08 4.31 -9.42
C SER A 157 24.29 3.43 -9.70
N ASP A 158 24.97 2.99 -8.65
CA ASP A 158 26.08 2.02 -8.76
C ASP A 158 25.52 0.62 -9.10
N ILE A 159 25.48 0.35 -10.40
CA ILE A 159 24.96 -0.91 -10.96
C ILE A 159 25.89 -2.08 -10.63
N ASP A 160 27.21 -1.87 -10.62
CA ASP A 160 28.15 -2.95 -10.41
C ASP A 160 28.14 -3.43 -8.96
N THR A 161 28.07 -2.49 -8.00
CA THR A 161 27.84 -2.84 -6.59
C THR A 161 26.53 -3.60 -6.40
N TRP A 162 25.45 -3.22 -7.08
CA TRP A 162 24.18 -3.94 -6.95
C TRP A 162 24.24 -5.34 -7.58
N LYS A 163 24.92 -5.51 -8.74
CA LYS A 163 25.17 -6.84 -9.34
C LYS A 163 25.95 -7.76 -8.38
N ALA A 164 26.97 -7.23 -7.70
CA ALA A 164 27.70 -8.00 -6.70
C ALA A 164 26.79 -8.51 -5.57
N LYS A 165 25.82 -7.69 -5.12
CA LYS A 165 24.81 -8.10 -4.11
C LYS A 165 23.92 -9.21 -4.64
N VAL A 166 23.49 -9.14 -5.90
CA VAL A 166 22.70 -10.21 -6.55
C VAL A 166 23.49 -11.52 -6.58
N LEU A 167 24.76 -11.47 -7.00
CA LEU A 167 25.62 -12.66 -7.03
C LEU A 167 25.85 -13.26 -5.64
N THR A 168 26.02 -12.41 -4.61
CA THR A 168 26.08 -12.87 -3.21
C THR A 168 24.80 -13.59 -2.80
N ALA A 169 23.63 -13.02 -3.14
CA ALA A 169 22.35 -13.65 -2.83
C ALA A 169 22.17 -15.00 -3.55
N VAL A 170 22.57 -15.10 -4.82
CA VAL A 170 22.54 -16.37 -5.58
C VAL A 170 23.45 -17.42 -4.92
N SER A 171 24.67 -17.05 -4.47
CA SER A 171 25.56 -17.97 -3.76
C SER A 171 24.94 -18.50 -2.47
N GLU A 172 24.34 -17.62 -1.63
CA GLU A 172 23.68 -18.01 -0.38
C GLU A 172 22.49 -18.97 -0.62
N ILE A 173 21.77 -18.77 -1.73
CA ILE A 173 20.66 -19.64 -2.14
C ILE A 173 21.20 -21.00 -2.60
N GLN A 174 22.27 -21.02 -3.39
CA GLN A 174 22.91 -22.26 -3.86
C GLN A 174 23.56 -23.07 -2.73
N GLU A 175 23.88 -22.43 -1.61
CA GLU A 175 24.37 -23.07 -0.37
C GLU A 175 23.25 -23.47 0.58
N ASP A 176 21.99 -23.51 0.12
CA ASP A 176 20.78 -23.89 0.88
C ASP A 176 20.53 -23.02 2.14
N TYR A 177 21.05 -21.79 2.16
CA TYR A 177 20.77 -20.87 3.26
C TYR A 177 19.32 -20.37 3.24
N LEU A 178 18.81 -20.05 2.04
CA LEU A 178 17.42 -19.64 1.80
C LEU A 178 17.03 -20.02 0.36
N ASP A 179 15.70 -20.01 0.07
CA ASP A 179 15.18 -20.36 -1.25
C ASP A 179 15.05 -19.14 -2.18
N LYS A 180 14.71 -17.99 -1.59
CA LYS A 180 14.44 -16.74 -2.32
C LYS A 180 14.74 -15.52 -1.46
N VAL A 181 15.27 -14.45 -2.07
CA VAL A 181 15.32 -13.11 -1.46
C VAL A 181 14.93 -12.04 -2.49
N VAL A 182 14.29 -10.96 -2.04
CA VAL A 182 14.02 -9.78 -2.88
C VAL A 182 14.99 -8.68 -2.52
N LEU A 183 15.85 -8.30 -3.48
CA LEU A 183 16.78 -7.19 -3.30
C LEU A 183 16.29 -5.93 -3.98
N ALA A 184 16.37 -4.81 -3.27
CA ALA A 184 15.95 -3.51 -3.75
C ALA A 184 17.14 -2.62 -4.15
N ARG A 185 16.85 -1.65 -5.03
CA ARG A 185 17.71 -0.53 -5.43
C ARG A 185 17.00 0.77 -5.20
N GLU A 186 17.79 1.81 -4.99
CA GLU A 186 17.34 3.20 -4.97
C GLU A 186 18.03 3.98 -6.08
N ILE A 187 17.29 4.88 -6.74
CA ILE A 187 17.82 5.95 -7.58
C ILE A 187 17.30 7.28 -7.07
N THR A 188 18.13 8.31 -7.15
CA THR A 188 17.76 9.64 -6.67
C THR A 188 17.78 10.66 -7.80
N ALA A 189 17.03 11.74 -7.62
CA ALA A 189 17.04 12.84 -8.57
C ALA A 189 16.79 14.18 -7.87
N ASP A 190 17.22 15.25 -8.53
CA ASP A 190 16.94 16.62 -8.14
C ASP A 190 16.07 17.29 -9.21
N SER A 191 15.12 18.10 -8.76
CA SER A 191 14.27 18.94 -9.59
C SER A 191 14.73 20.40 -9.57
N GLU A 192 14.57 21.12 -10.67
CA GLU A 192 14.89 22.56 -10.74
C GLU A 192 14.01 23.39 -9.81
N SER A 193 12.75 22.97 -9.59
CA SER A 193 11.79 23.59 -8.66
C SER A 193 10.98 22.56 -7.91
N GLU A 194 10.15 22.97 -6.98
CA GLU A 194 9.23 22.07 -6.25
C GLU A 194 8.32 21.32 -7.22
N ILE A 195 8.11 20.04 -6.94
CA ILE A 195 7.29 19.15 -7.74
C ILE A 195 5.85 19.18 -7.21
N ASP A 196 4.91 19.53 -8.07
CA ASP A 196 3.49 19.37 -7.76
C ASP A 196 3.13 17.88 -7.88
N VAL A 197 2.96 17.23 -6.74
CA VAL A 197 2.66 15.79 -6.66
C VAL A 197 1.35 15.40 -7.37
N ARG A 198 0.41 16.35 -7.54
CA ARG A 198 -0.86 16.11 -8.25
C ARG A 198 -0.62 15.81 -9.72
N SER A 199 0.36 16.50 -10.35
CA SER A 199 0.77 16.23 -11.73
C SER A 199 1.31 14.81 -11.88
N VAL A 200 2.13 14.37 -10.91
CA VAL A 200 2.69 13.00 -10.88
C VAL A 200 1.57 11.96 -10.73
N LEU A 201 0.62 12.18 -9.82
CA LEU A 201 -0.52 11.28 -9.60
C LEU A 201 -1.40 11.16 -10.85
N ARG A 202 -1.66 12.28 -11.55
CA ARG A 202 -2.42 12.28 -12.82
C ARG A 202 -1.68 11.51 -13.91
N ASN A 203 -0.38 11.72 -14.04
CA ASN A 203 0.45 10.99 -15.02
C ASN A 203 0.43 9.48 -14.73
N LEU A 204 0.61 9.07 -13.46
CA LEU A 204 0.51 7.67 -13.07
C LEU A 204 -0.87 7.08 -13.39
N ALA A 205 -1.96 7.77 -13.07
CA ALA A 205 -3.31 7.29 -13.35
C ALA A 205 -3.60 7.15 -14.85
N ARG A 206 -3.10 8.09 -15.67
CA ARG A 206 -3.26 8.07 -17.12
C ARG A 206 -2.46 6.95 -17.78
N GLU A 207 -1.21 6.75 -17.35
CA GLU A 207 -0.28 5.83 -18.00
C GLU A 207 -0.39 4.39 -17.48
N TYR A 208 -0.86 4.24 -16.22
CA TYR A 208 -0.99 2.93 -15.54
C TYR A 208 -2.41 2.71 -14.95
N PRO A 209 -3.48 2.78 -15.76
CA PRO A 209 -4.87 2.79 -15.26
C PRO A 209 -5.26 1.51 -14.51
N GLY A 210 -4.62 0.38 -14.81
CA GLY A 210 -4.89 -0.89 -14.14
C GLY A 210 -4.28 -1.04 -12.74
N THR A 211 -3.54 -0.04 -12.24
CA THR A 211 -2.85 -0.05 -10.94
C THR A 211 -3.58 0.82 -9.91
N TRP A 212 -3.30 0.59 -8.64
CA TRP A 212 -3.71 1.51 -7.57
C TRP A 212 -2.72 2.65 -7.49
N VAL A 213 -3.16 3.84 -7.86
CA VAL A 213 -2.39 5.08 -7.70
C VAL A 213 -2.59 5.59 -6.29
N TYR A 214 -1.49 5.81 -5.59
CA TYR A 214 -1.52 6.17 -4.18
C TYR A 214 -0.57 7.30 -3.82
N SER A 215 -0.93 8.02 -2.76
CA SER A 215 -0.09 9.01 -2.10
C SER A 215 -0.33 8.97 -0.59
N ASN A 216 0.74 9.01 0.18
CA ASN A 216 0.70 9.13 1.62
C ASN A 216 2.00 9.78 2.11
N ASN A 217 1.91 11.01 2.61
CA ASN A 217 3.03 11.78 3.19
C ASN A 217 4.34 11.63 2.40
N GLY A 218 4.35 12.13 1.15
CA GLY A 218 5.48 12.13 0.23
C GLY A 218 5.77 10.81 -0.49
N LEU A 219 5.28 9.67 -0.04
CA LEU A 219 5.37 8.41 -0.77
C LEU A 219 4.28 8.35 -1.84
N ILE A 220 4.68 8.25 -3.11
CA ILE A 220 3.79 8.29 -4.27
C ILE A 220 4.11 7.14 -5.20
N GLY A 221 3.09 6.48 -5.74
CA GLY A 221 3.31 5.38 -6.66
C GLY A 221 2.04 4.84 -7.31
N ALA A 222 2.24 3.76 -8.09
CA ALA A 222 1.20 3.05 -8.82
C ALA A 222 1.41 1.54 -8.72
N THR A 223 0.84 0.92 -7.69
CA THR A 223 1.06 -0.51 -7.40
C THR A 223 0.08 -1.41 -8.16
N PRO A 224 0.54 -2.48 -8.79
CA PRO A 224 -0.33 -3.53 -9.32
C PRO A 224 -0.68 -4.61 -8.30
N GLU A 225 -0.02 -4.61 -7.12
CA GLU A 225 -0.09 -5.69 -6.13
C GLU A 225 -1.00 -5.32 -4.96
N LEU A 226 -2.03 -6.14 -4.76
CA LEU A 226 -2.97 -6.00 -3.65
C LEU A 226 -2.56 -6.99 -2.55
N LEU A 227 -2.00 -6.46 -1.45
CA LEU A 227 -1.65 -7.30 -0.30
C LEU A 227 -2.89 -7.93 0.29
N ILE A 228 -3.92 -7.13 0.53
CA ILE A 228 -5.20 -7.60 1.06
C ILE A 228 -6.33 -6.61 0.78
N ARG A 229 -7.49 -7.13 0.40
CA ARG A 229 -8.78 -6.47 0.51
C ARG A 229 -9.64 -7.29 1.45
N LEU A 230 -10.18 -6.66 2.46
CA LEU A 230 -11.23 -7.20 3.31
C LEU A 230 -12.52 -6.42 3.03
N ASN A 231 -13.58 -7.12 2.67
CA ASN A 231 -14.89 -6.56 2.44
C ASN A 231 -15.97 -7.56 2.87
N ASN A 232 -16.75 -7.21 3.90
CA ASN A 232 -17.83 -8.05 4.41
C ASN A 232 -17.39 -9.51 4.65
N SER A 233 -16.27 -9.69 5.37
CA SER A 233 -15.68 -11.00 5.69
C SER A 233 -15.11 -11.77 4.49
N MET A 234 -15.08 -11.21 3.30
CA MET A 234 -14.39 -11.78 2.15
C MET A 234 -13.01 -11.15 2.00
N VAL A 235 -11.98 -11.98 1.87
CA VAL A 235 -10.60 -11.54 1.63
C VAL A 235 -10.18 -11.86 0.20
N VAL A 236 -9.40 -10.95 -0.36
CA VAL A 236 -8.74 -11.10 -1.65
C VAL A 236 -7.32 -10.59 -1.53
N SER A 237 -6.34 -11.36 -1.99
CA SER A 237 -4.94 -10.94 -2.14
C SER A 237 -4.49 -11.22 -3.57
N ARG A 238 -3.92 -10.22 -4.26
CA ARG A 238 -3.32 -10.40 -5.58
C ARG A 238 -1.81 -10.45 -5.45
N VAL A 239 -1.26 -11.62 -5.66
CA VAL A 239 0.17 -11.90 -5.60
C VAL A 239 0.78 -11.75 -6.98
N LEU A 240 1.91 -11.04 -7.06
CA LEU A 240 2.69 -10.88 -8.29
C LEU A 240 4.13 -11.33 -8.07
N ALA A 241 4.60 -12.23 -8.92
CA ALA A 241 6.03 -12.58 -9.02
C ALA A 241 6.30 -13.17 -10.40
N GLY A 242 7.56 -13.10 -10.85
CA GLY A 242 7.89 -13.36 -12.25
C GLY A 242 7.55 -12.16 -13.13
N THR A 243 8.52 -11.70 -13.93
CA THR A 243 8.38 -10.45 -14.70
C THR A 243 9.02 -10.56 -16.07
N ILE A 244 8.36 -10.02 -17.09
CA ILE A 244 8.96 -9.80 -18.41
C ILE A 244 8.59 -8.43 -18.95
N SER A 245 9.55 -7.74 -19.56
CA SER A 245 9.35 -6.43 -20.16
C SER A 245 8.56 -6.54 -21.46
N LYS A 246 7.66 -5.58 -21.70
CA LYS A 246 6.96 -5.43 -22.97
C LYS A 246 7.83 -4.73 -24.01
N THR A 247 7.61 -5.05 -25.26
CA THR A 247 8.26 -4.42 -26.42
C THR A 247 7.42 -3.31 -27.04
N GLY A 248 6.10 -3.33 -26.79
CA GLY A 248 5.11 -2.47 -27.43
C GLY A 248 4.63 -2.98 -28.81
N ASP A 249 5.06 -4.20 -29.20
CA ASP A 249 4.62 -4.92 -30.39
C ASP A 249 3.72 -6.07 -29.91
N ASP A 250 2.45 -6.07 -30.29
CA ASP A 250 1.45 -6.98 -29.74
C ASP A 250 1.78 -8.46 -30.00
N ASP A 251 2.31 -8.81 -31.17
CA ASP A 251 2.66 -10.20 -31.50
C ASP A 251 3.86 -10.69 -30.67
N LYS A 252 4.88 -9.84 -30.52
CA LYS A 252 6.03 -10.15 -29.66
C LYS A 252 5.63 -10.22 -28.21
N ASP A 253 4.79 -9.30 -27.75
CA ASP A 253 4.34 -9.26 -26.37
C ASP A 253 3.48 -10.50 -26.04
N LEU A 254 2.68 -11.01 -26.99
CA LEU A 254 1.96 -12.29 -26.84
C LEU A 254 2.92 -13.47 -26.73
N ALA A 255 3.97 -13.53 -27.54
CA ALA A 255 4.99 -14.56 -27.46
C ALA A 255 5.77 -14.51 -26.14
N LEU A 256 6.10 -13.30 -25.65
CA LEU A 256 6.74 -13.06 -24.35
C LEU A 256 5.83 -13.48 -23.21
N ALA A 257 4.53 -13.18 -23.24
CA ALA A 257 3.55 -13.65 -22.26
C ALA A 257 3.51 -15.18 -22.18
N ALA A 258 3.48 -15.86 -23.34
CA ALA A 258 3.52 -17.31 -23.40
C ALA A 258 4.84 -17.89 -22.89
N SER A 259 5.96 -17.20 -23.10
CA SER A 259 7.28 -17.58 -22.55
C SER A 259 7.30 -17.45 -21.03
N LEU A 260 6.80 -16.34 -20.48
CA LEU A 260 6.69 -16.09 -19.04
C LEU A 260 5.84 -17.18 -18.36
N ALA A 261 4.69 -17.51 -18.93
CA ALA A 261 3.78 -18.54 -18.40
C ALA A 261 4.37 -19.97 -18.39
N ARG A 262 5.49 -20.19 -19.09
CA ARG A 262 6.19 -21.49 -19.17
C ARG A 262 7.58 -21.47 -18.54
N SER A 263 8.03 -20.33 -18.03
CA SER A 263 9.35 -20.18 -17.40
C SER A 263 9.37 -20.88 -16.05
N SER A 264 10.15 -21.94 -15.91
CA SER A 264 10.30 -22.68 -14.64
C SER A 264 10.80 -21.79 -13.52
N LYS A 265 11.77 -20.91 -13.79
CA LYS A 265 12.28 -19.92 -12.83
C LYS A 265 11.17 -18.98 -12.31
N ASP A 266 10.40 -18.41 -13.24
CA ASP A 266 9.37 -17.43 -12.88
C ASP A 266 8.17 -18.08 -12.18
N LEU A 267 7.83 -19.32 -12.57
CA LEU A 267 6.79 -20.12 -11.91
C LEU A 267 7.22 -20.52 -10.50
N GLU A 268 8.48 -20.92 -10.29
CA GLU A 268 9.03 -21.23 -8.98
C GLU A 268 9.01 -19.99 -8.05
N GLU A 269 9.50 -18.84 -8.55
CA GLU A 269 9.44 -17.58 -7.82
C GLU A 269 8.01 -17.23 -7.41
N HIS A 270 7.06 -17.42 -8.34
CA HIS A 270 5.65 -17.12 -8.12
C HIS A 270 5.01 -18.06 -7.09
N GLU A 271 5.35 -19.36 -7.13
CA GLU A 271 4.84 -20.35 -6.18
C GLU A 271 5.22 -20.00 -4.73
N TYR A 272 6.47 -19.61 -4.48
CA TYR A 272 6.87 -19.15 -3.14
C TYR A 272 6.02 -17.99 -2.64
N ALA A 273 5.73 -17.03 -3.50
CA ALA A 273 4.93 -15.88 -3.13
C ALA A 273 3.45 -16.24 -2.85
N VAL A 274 2.84 -17.06 -3.70
CA VAL A 274 1.44 -17.51 -3.54
C VAL A 274 1.28 -18.36 -2.29
N ARG A 275 2.18 -19.32 -2.07
CA ARG A 275 2.17 -20.19 -0.89
C ARG A 275 2.29 -19.40 0.40
N SER A 276 3.20 -18.43 0.46
CA SER A 276 3.36 -17.53 1.62
C SER A 276 2.06 -16.82 1.99
N VAL A 277 1.31 -16.33 1.02
CA VAL A 277 0.03 -15.66 1.25
C VAL A 277 -1.07 -16.65 1.66
N ALA A 278 -1.17 -17.78 0.98
CA ALA A 278 -2.17 -18.80 1.27
C ALA A 278 -2.02 -19.36 2.70
N GLU A 279 -0.79 -19.68 3.11
CA GLU A 279 -0.47 -20.16 4.46
C GLU A 279 -0.76 -19.10 5.53
N ALA A 280 -0.46 -17.81 5.25
CA ALA A 280 -0.75 -16.71 6.16
C ALA A 280 -2.25 -16.47 6.36
N LEU A 281 -3.08 -16.67 5.32
CA LEU A 281 -4.53 -16.49 5.38
C LEU A 281 -5.30 -17.70 5.94
N ALA A 282 -4.79 -18.93 5.77
CA ALA A 282 -5.46 -20.17 6.15
C ALA A 282 -5.96 -20.19 7.61
N PRO A 283 -5.21 -19.72 8.63
CA PRO A 283 -5.68 -19.70 10.02
C PRO A 283 -6.94 -18.85 10.24
N PHE A 284 -7.15 -17.80 9.43
CA PHE A 284 -8.25 -16.84 9.55
C PHE A 284 -9.48 -17.22 8.72
N CYS A 285 -9.29 -18.02 7.68
CA CYS A 285 -10.36 -18.34 6.73
C CYS A 285 -11.01 -19.69 7.03
N SER A 286 -12.33 -19.78 6.87
CA SER A 286 -13.08 -21.03 6.87
C SER A 286 -12.84 -21.82 5.59
N SER A 287 -12.56 -21.12 4.50
CA SER A 287 -12.15 -21.66 3.21
C SER A 287 -11.23 -20.67 2.51
N THR A 288 -10.28 -21.19 1.77
CA THR A 288 -9.42 -20.44 0.86
C THR A 288 -9.48 -21.07 -0.53
N ASN A 289 -9.45 -20.24 -1.56
CA ASN A 289 -9.32 -20.68 -2.93
C ASN A 289 -8.03 -20.11 -3.51
N VAL A 290 -7.16 -21.01 -3.97
CA VAL A 290 -5.89 -20.70 -4.64
C VAL A 290 -5.97 -21.34 -6.01
N PRO A 291 -6.00 -20.57 -7.11
CA PRO A 291 -5.97 -21.11 -8.46
C PRO A 291 -4.74 -21.99 -8.72
N ASP A 292 -4.91 -23.09 -9.45
CA ASP A 292 -3.84 -24.06 -9.77
C ASP A 292 -2.74 -23.46 -10.65
N ALA A 293 -3.06 -22.43 -11.43
CA ALA A 293 -2.12 -21.77 -12.32
C ALA A 293 -2.28 -20.25 -12.28
N PRO A 294 -1.17 -19.49 -12.37
CA PRO A 294 -1.23 -18.04 -12.51
C PRO A 294 -1.76 -17.62 -13.88
N PHE A 295 -2.31 -16.43 -13.95
CA PHE A 295 -2.56 -15.73 -15.21
C PHE A 295 -1.47 -14.69 -15.48
N VAL A 296 -1.34 -14.26 -16.74
CA VAL A 296 -0.43 -13.17 -17.10
C VAL A 296 -1.17 -11.83 -16.98
N LEU A 297 -0.71 -10.99 -16.04
CA LEU A 297 -1.19 -9.63 -15.88
C LEU A 297 -0.40 -8.69 -16.78
N HIS A 298 -1.07 -8.06 -17.74
CA HIS A 298 -0.47 -7.07 -18.63
C HIS A 298 -0.56 -5.67 -18.00
N LEU A 299 0.60 -5.07 -17.73
CA LEU A 299 0.73 -3.65 -17.39
C LEU A 299 1.23 -2.86 -18.61
N SER A 300 1.39 -1.55 -18.48
CA SER A 300 1.79 -0.71 -19.61
C SER A 300 3.19 -1.05 -20.13
N ASN A 301 4.16 -1.36 -19.27
CA ASN A 301 5.57 -1.57 -19.62
C ASN A 301 6.11 -2.97 -19.31
N VAL A 302 5.40 -3.77 -18.51
CA VAL A 302 5.81 -5.11 -18.10
C VAL A 302 4.62 -6.06 -18.04
N MET A 303 4.88 -7.36 -18.03
CA MET A 303 3.91 -8.41 -17.70
C MET A 303 4.38 -9.18 -16.48
N HIS A 304 3.44 -9.60 -15.63
CA HIS A 304 3.70 -10.40 -14.44
C HIS A 304 2.87 -11.68 -14.44
N LEU A 305 3.38 -12.74 -13.82
CA LEU A 305 2.51 -13.80 -13.33
C LEU A 305 1.71 -13.27 -12.15
N ALA A 306 0.43 -13.57 -12.12
CA ALA A 306 -0.50 -13.09 -11.10
C ALA A 306 -1.43 -14.21 -10.62
N THR A 307 -1.69 -14.26 -9.31
CA THR A 307 -2.67 -15.16 -8.70
C THR A 307 -3.52 -14.40 -7.70
N ASP A 308 -4.85 -14.51 -7.83
CA ASP A 308 -5.80 -13.97 -6.86
C ASP A 308 -6.14 -15.07 -5.84
N VAL A 309 -5.56 -14.97 -4.64
CA VAL A 309 -5.91 -15.82 -3.49
C VAL A 309 -7.13 -15.22 -2.82
N THR A 310 -8.20 -16.01 -2.67
CA THR A 310 -9.45 -15.54 -2.05
C THR A 310 -9.82 -16.41 -0.86
N GLY A 311 -10.60 -15.86 0.08
CA GLY A 311 -11.06 -16.61 1.25
C GLY A 311 -12.25 -15.96 1.95
N ALA A 312 -12.95 -16.76 2.76
CA ALA A 312 -13.99 -16.29 3.64
C ALA A 312 -13.51 -16.34 5.10
N ILE A 313 -13.55 -15.22 5.81
CA ILE A 313 -13.14 -15.13 7.22
C ILE A 313 -14.04 -16.04 8.08
N LYS A 314 -13.42 -16.76 9.01
CA LYS A 314 -14.12 -17.58 10.00
C LYS A 314 -15.02 -16.72 10.86
N ASN A 315 -16.26 -17.15 11.01
CA ASN A 315 -17.16 -16.58 12.00
C ASN A 315 -16.77 -17.11 13.38
N THR A 316 -15.89 -16.41 14.08
CA THR A 316 -15.41 -16.77 15.42
C THR A 316 -15.73 -15.65 16.41
N HIS A 317 -15.61 -15.93 17.71
CA HIS A 317 -15.80 -14.92 18.76
C HIS A 317 -14.72 -13.82 18.74
N LYS A 318 -13.61 -14.01 18.01
CA LYS A 318 -12.58 -12.98 17.81
C LYS A 318 -12.84 -12.29 16.49
N VAL A 319 -13.01 -10.98 16.53
CA VAL A 319 -13.10 -10.15 15.34
C VAL A 319 -11.75 -10.19 14.63
N VAL A 320 -11.75 -10.71 13.41
CA VAL A 320 -10.59 -10.66 12.51
C VAL A 320 -10.76 -9.39 11.68
N ASP A 321 -9.89 -8.42 11.91
CA ASP A 321 -9.83 -7.19 11.14
C ASP A 321 -8.61 -7.17 10.20
N ILE A 322 -8.52 -6.15 9.38
CA ILE A 322 -7.44 -6.02 8.40
C ILE A 322 -6.06 -5.89 9.06
N PHE A 323 -5.96 -5.34 10.29
CA PHE A 323 -4.67 -5.23 11.01
C PHE A 323 -4.14 -6.61 11.40
N ALA A 324 -5.01 -7.52 11.84
CA ALA A 324 -4.63 -8.90 12.14
C ALA A 324 -4.13 -9.64 10.88
N LEU A 325 -4.78 -9.40 9.72
CA LEU A 325 -4.38 -10.00 8.45
C LEU A 325 -3.03 -9.48 7.97
N ILE A 326 -2.83 -8.16 7.93
CA ILE A 326 -1.56 -7.60 7.46
C ILE A 326 -0.38 -7.97 8.35
N SER A 327 -0.58 -8.14 9.66
CA SER A 327 0.47 -8.57 10.59
C SER A 327 1.02 -9.96 10.27
N LYS A 328 0.27 -10.78 9.53
CA LYS A 328 0.68 -12.13 9.10
C LYS A 328 1.12 -12.17 7.64
N LEU A 329 0.62 -11.26 6.84
CA LEU A 329 0.95 -11.18 5.42
C LEU A 329 2.25 -10.40 5.15
N HIS A 330 2.64 -9.49 6.04
CA HIS A 330 3.80 -8.64 5.81
C HIS A 330 4.96 -8.95 6.77
N PRO A 331 6.19 -9.08 6.22
CA PRO A 331 6.50 -9.07 4.78
C PRO A 331 6.27 -10.46 4.14
N SER A 332 5.67 -10.47 2.94
CA SER A 332 5.47 -11.68 2.15
C SER A 332 6.73 -12.09 1.38
N ALA A 333 6.75 -13.32 0.87
CA ALA A 333 7.83 -13.79 0.00
C ALA A 333 7.94 -13.00 -1.32
N ALA A 334 6.89 -12.27 -1.73
CA ALA A 334 6.92 -11.42 -2.92
C ALA A 334 7.82 -10.18 -2.76
N VAL A 335 8.05 -9.71 -1.52
CA VAL A 335 8.84 -8.49 -1.24
C VAL A 335 10.00 -8.70 -0.27
N CYS A 336 10.08 -9.87 0.39
CA CYS A 336 11.14 -10.23 1.31
C CYS A 336 11.89 -11.48 0.83
N GLY A 337 11.25 -12.65 0.90
CA GLY A 337 11.82 -13.92 0.49
C GLY A 337 11.37 -15.10 1.34
N THR A 338 12.01 -16.24 1.13
CA THR A 338 11.66 -17.53 1.77
C THR A 338 12.94 -18.25 2.24
N PRO A 339 13.04 -18.72 3.50
CA PRO A 339 12.18 -18.32 4.63
C PRO A 339 12.30 -16.85 4.97
N THR A 340 11.20 -16.22 5.37
CA THR A 340 11.13 -14.76 5.57
C THR A 340 12.18 -14.22 6.54
N SER A 341 12.46 -14.92 7.64
CA SER A 341 13.45 -14.48 8.63
C SER A 341 14.87 -14.44 8.08
N LYS A 342 15.28 -15.48 7.33
CA LYS A 342 16.61 -15.56 6.70
C LYS A 342 16.75 -14.52 5.59
N ALA A 343 15.69 -14.33 4.80
CA ALA A 343 15.67 -13.32 3.74
C ALA A 343 15.79 -11.90 4.31
N ALA A 344 15.06 -11.59 5.40
CA ALA A 344 15.15 -10.30 6.07
C ALA A 344 16.55 -10.03 6.65
N GLU A 345 17.20 -11.06 7.23
CA GLU A 345 18.57 -10.99 7.71
C GLU A 345 19.57 -10.70 6.57
N LEU A 346 19.43 -11.41 5.45
CA LEU A 346 20.27 -11.19 4.27
C LEU A 346 20.08 -9.80 3.68
N ILE A 347 18.85 -9.33 3.52
CA ILE A 347 18.53 -7.96 3.08
C ILE A 347 19.26 -6.94 3.96
N LYS A 348 19.10 -7.05 5.28
CA LYS A 348 19.74 -6.15 6.24
C LYS A 348 21.28 -6.17 6.13
N ARG A 349 21.87 -7.32 5.83
CA ARG A 349 23.32 -7.50 5.73
C ARG A 349 23.91 -6.92 4.44
N ILE A 350 23.22 -7.08 3.30
CA ILE A 350 23.83 -6.77 1.99
C ILE A 350 23.18 -5.62 1.22
N GLU A 351 21.89 -5.29 1.45
CA GLU A 351 21.17 -4.35 0.60
C GLU A 351 21.71 -2.91 0.71
N GLY A 352 22.02 -2.45 1.91
CA GLY A 352 22.68 -1.17 2.16
C GLY A 352 21.88 0.08 1.80
N ILE A 353 20.55 -0.03 1.66
CA ILE A 353 19.62 1.09 1.51
C ILE A 353 18.55 1.04 2.61
N ASN A 354 17.98 2.19 2.94
CA ASN A 354 16.79 2.24 3.80
C ASN A 354 15.55 2.23 2.91
N ARG A 355 14.78 1.15 2.94
CA ARG A 355 13.54 1.04 2.18
C ARG A 355 12.46 2.00 2.67
N ARG A 356 12.53 2.47 3.91
CA ARG A 356 11.47 3.24 4.55
C ARG A 356 10.13 2.50 4.40
N ARG A 357 9.11 3.12 3.76
CA ARG A 357 7.80 2.51 3.49
C ARG A 357 7.68 1.85 2.11
N TYR A 358 8.75 1.87 1.26
CA TYR A 358 8.81 1.07 0.03
C TYR A 358 8.70 -0.41 0.36
N ALA A 359 7.93 -1.15 -0.42
CA ALA A 359 7.58 -2.57 -0.22
C ALA A 359 6.77 -2.85 1.07
N GLY A 360 6.35 -1.83 1.80
CA GLY A 360 5.44 -1.95 2.93
C GLY A 360 3.96 -1.88 2.53
N PRO A 361 3.04 -2.27 3.43
CA PRO A 361 1.60 -2.13 3.21
C PRO A 361 1.16 -0.67 3.13
N ILE A 362 0.37 -0.32 2.10
CA ILE A 362 -0.19 1.03 1.93
C ILE A 362 -1.63 0.95 1.44
N GLY A 363 -2.49 1.81 1.98
CA GLY A 363 -3.89 1.88 1.57
C GLY A 363 -4.79 2.52 2.61
N TRP A 364 -6.00 2.00 2.77
CA TRP A 364 -7.01 2.56 3.66
C TRP A 364 -7.78 1.48 4.43
N ILE A 365 -8.32 1.88 5.59
CA ILE A 365 -9.13 1.06 6.50
C ILE A 365 -10.31 1.91 6.96
N ASP A 366 -11.55 1.40 6.89
CA ASP A 366 -12.75 2.10 7.34
C ASP A 366 -13.17 1.73 8.78
N ALA A 367 -14.22 2.40 9.25
CA ALA A 367 -14.75 2.22 10.60
C ALA A 367 -15.34 0.82 10.87
N LYS A 368 -15.62 0.03 9.83
CA LYS A 368 -16.15 -1.34 9.97
C LYS A 368 -15.02 -2.38 10.01
N GLY A 369 -13.77 -1.97 9.82
CA GLY A 369 -12.63 -2.84 9.70
C GLY A 369 -12.42 -3.41 8.29
N ASP A 370 -13.25 -3.02 7.32
CA ASP A 370 -13.03 -3.27 5.90
C ASP A 370 -11.91 -2.37 5.38
N GLY A 371 -11.26 -2.75 4.28
CA GLY A 371 -10.19 -1.94 3.70
C GLY A 371 -9.47 -2.58 2.53
N GLU A 372 -8.60 -1.80 1.94
CA GLU A 372 -7.69 -2.23 0.87
C GLU A 372 -6.28 -1.74 1.18
N LEU A 373 -5.32 -2.67 1.24
CA LEU A 373 -3.90 -2.35 1.29
C LEU A 373 -3.18 -3.09 0.17
N GLY A 374 -2.40 -2.34 -0.62
CA GLY A 374 -1.43 -2.91 -1.55
C GLY A 374 -0.03 -2.92 -0.95
N ILE A 375 0.91 -3.41 -1.71
CA ILE A 375 2.33 -3.25 -1.43
C ILE A 375 2.82 -1.98 -2.12
N ALA A 376 3.54 -1.11 -1.42
CA ALA A 376 4.08 0.13 -1.96
C ALA A 376 5.20 -0.14 -2.99
N LEU A 377 4.81 -0.38 -4.22
CA LEU A 377 5.67 -0.65 -5.37
C LEU A 377 5.52 0.43 -6.44
N ARG A 378 6.46 0.45 -7.40
CA ARG A 378 6.47 1.40 -8.51
C ARG A 378 6.36 2.84 -8.01
N CYS A 379 7.18 3.19 -7.01
CA CYS A 379 7.03 4.39 -6.21
C CYS A 379 8.33 5.14 -5.98
N GLY A 380 8.16 6.33 -5.45
CA GLY A 380 9.23 7.15 -4.92
C GLY A 380 8.74 8.09 -3.82
N TYR A 381 9.66 8.57 -3.04
CA TYR A 381 9.43 9.72 -2.17
C TYR A 381 9.71 10.99 -2.96
N ILE A 382 8.79 11.94 -2.86
CA ILE A 382 8.95 13.30 -3.37
C ILE A 382 8.88 14.25 -2.19
N ASN A 383 9.98 14.96 -1.95
CA ASN A 383 10.08 15.96 -0.89
C ASN A 383 10.62 17.27 -1.49
N GLY A 384 9.70 18.19 -1.80
CA GLY A 384 10.05 19.43 -2.47
C GLY A 384 10.70 19.19 -3.84
N LYS A 385 12.02 19.30 -3.89
CA LYS A 385 12.83 19.11 -5.11
C LYS A 385 13.52 17.75 -5.20
N GLU A 386 13.54 16.98 -4.12
CA GLU A 386 14.23 15.70 -4.05
C GLU A 386 13.31 14.55 -4.39
N VAL A 387 13.83 13.59 -5.16
CA VAL A 387 13.14 12.35 -5.51
C VAL A 387 14.01 11.15 -5.15
N HIS A 388 13.41 10.17 -4.47
CA HIS A 388 13.99 8.88 -4.15
C HIS A 388 13.09 7.79 -4.70
N ALA A 389 13.47 7.16 -5.79
CA ALA A 389 12.68 6.08 -6.40
C ALA A 389 13.26 4.71 -6.07
N PHE A 390 12.37 3.71 -5.92
CA PHE A 390 12.72 2.35 -5.50
C PHE A 390 12.22 1.30 -6.48
N ALA A 391 13.04 0.26 -6.68
CA ALA A 391 12.66 -0.94 -7.40
C ALA A 391 13.37 -2.16 -6.81
N GLY A 392 12.78 -3.35 -6.91
CA GLY A 392 13.37 -4.59 -6.42
C GLY A 392 13.07 -5.78 -7.33
N CYS A 393 13.91 -6.81 -7.25
CA CYS A 393 13.77 -8.06 -7.98
C CYS A 393 13.85 -9.25 -7.04
N GLY A 394 13.09 -10.30 -7.33
CA GLY A 394 13.18 -11.59 -6.66
C GLY A 394 14.38 -12.38 -7.17
N ILE A 395 15.28 -12.75 -6.26
CA ILE A 395 16.48 -13.53 -6.55
C ILE A 395 16.24 -14.97 -6.11
N VAL A 396 16.46 -15.89 -7.03
CA VAL A 396 16.42 -17.35 -6.84
C VAL A 396 17.69 -17.97 -7.39
N ALA A 397 17.90 -19.28 -7.21
CA ALA A 397 19.13 -19.98 -7.61
C ALA A 397 19.53 -19.78 -9.09
N GLY A 398 18.54 -19.59 -9.98
CA GLY A 398 18.75 -19.38 -11.42
C GLY A 398 18.79 -17.92 -11.86
N SER A 399 18.88 -16.94 -10.95
CA SER A 399 18.91 -15.52 -11.30
C SER A 399 20.21 -15.10 -11.94
N ASP A 400 20.12 -14.26 -12.99
CA ASP A 400 21.23 -13.62 -13.70
C ASP A 400 21.30 -12.13 -13.37
N ALA A 401 22.45 -11.66 -12.87
CA ALA A 401 22.60 -10.30 -12.38
C ALA A 401 22.32 -9.21 -13.44
N ASN A 402 22.59 -9.46 -14.74
CA ASN A 402 22.29 -8.48 -15.78
C ASN A 402 20.81 -8.44 -16.10
N ARG A 403 20.11 -9.58 -16.09
CA ARG A 403 18.66 -9.63 -16.25
C ARG A 403 17.96 -8.93 -15.10
N GLU A 404 18.42 -9.15 -13.86
CA GLU A 404 17.84 -8.49 -12.68
C GLU A 404 18.06 -6.96 -12.71
N VAL A 405 19.21 -6.47 -13.24
CA VAL A 405 19.40 -5.03 -13.52
C VAL A 405 18.35 -4.52 -14.51
N ALA A 406 18.16 -5.22 -15.63
CA ALA A 406 17.19 -4.81 -16.65
C ALA A 406 15.75 -4.81 -16.09
N GLU A 407 15.40 -5.82 -15.30
CA GLU A 407 14.09 -5.91 -14.63
C GLU A 407 13.88 -4.75 -13.65
N SER A 408 14.86 -4.47 -12.77
CA SER A 408 14.77 -3.35 -11.85
C SER A 408 14.63 -2.01 -12.58
N GLN A 409 15.36 -1.85 -13.71
CA GLN A 409 15.26 -0.64 -14.55
C GLN A 409 13.85 -0.47 -15.12
N ALA A 410 13.23 -1.54 -15.61
CA ALA A 410 11.84 -1.51 -16.09
C ALA A 410 10.85 -1.15 -14.97
N LYS A 411 11.13 -1.56 -13.73
CA LYS A 411 10.30 -1.26 -12.56
C LYS A 411 10.43 0.17 -12.05
N PHE A 412 11.49 0.91 -12.40
CA PHE A 412 11.60 2.35 -12.15
C PHE A 412 10.77 3.19 -13.15
N LEU A 413 10.53 2.68 -14.36
CA LEU A 413 9.89 3.47 -15.42
C LEU A 413 8.58 4.16 -15.02
N PRO A 414 7.67 3.55 -14.23
CA PRO A 414 6.44 4.23 -13.84
C PRO A 414 6.68 5.56 -13.14
N ILE A 415 7.60 5.62 -12.18
CA ILE A 415 7.87 6.87 -11.47
C ILE A 415 8.72 7.82 -12.32
N ILE A 416 9.66 7.30 -13.12
CA ILE A 416 10.47 8.11 -14.02
C ILE A 416 9.60 8.78 -15.08
N ASN A 417 8.68 8.05 -15.71
CA ASN A 417 7.79 8.57 -16.74
C ASN A 417 6.78 9.58 -16.16
N ALA A 418 6.25 9.30 -14.97
CA ALA A 418 5.33 10.20 -14.30
C ALA A 418 5.97 11.55 -13.91
N LEU A 419 7.30 11.62 -13.90
CA LEU A 419 8.12 12.80 -13.61
C LEU A 419 8.72 13.46 -14.89
N ARG A 420 8.15 13.16 -16.05
CA ARG A 420 8.58 13.78 -17.35
C ARG A 420 7.65 14.86 -17.84
#